data_52efe12674d7ea7e55e1060181ee44f4
#
_entry.id   52efe12674d7ea7e55e1060181ee44f4
#
_cell.length_a   1.000
_cell.length_b   1.000
_cell.length_c   1.000
_cell.angle_alpha   90.00
_cell.angle_beta   90.00
_cell.angle_gamma   90.00
#
_symmetry.space_group_name_H-M   'P 1'
#
loop_
_entity.id
_entity.type
_entity.pdbx_description
1 polymer ?
#
loop_
_entity_poly.entity_id
_entity_poly.type
_entity_poly.pdbx_seq_one_letter_code
_entity_poly.pdbx_strand_id
1 'polypeptide(L)'
;MARPLILIVEDERSIAELLEFNLQNEGYACRSFGCGRELFAALQEDKSSAVSLFILDIMLPDMDGFEICRRLRADEAFAQSAVLMLTARSSEDDKVRGLESGADDYLTKPFGIREFLARVRALLRRSSRLSQNGENPAGLSSPDSARFASSLAASSQEPSPGSASGAAPFKAEEDLRSRIVCADLLLDDARHLVFKGDEELEMTNREYELLKFLMLHRGNAYSRDDLLNYVWGYDYSGETRTVDVHIRQLRRKIEDDSSQPTFIETVRGYGYRFRDVD
;
A
#
# COMPACT_ATOMS: atom_id res chain seq x y z
N MET A 1 -19.71 10.78 6.05
CA MET A 1 -18.75 9.98 5.28
C MET A 1 -19.36 8.60 5.04
N ALA A 2 -19.23 8.05 3.85
CA ALA A 2 -19.68 6.69 3.56
C ALA A 2 -18.87 5.69 4.40
N ARG A 3 -19.52 4.64 4.91
CA ARG A 3 -18.83 3.57 5.65
C ARG A 3 -18.01 2.74 4.67
N PRO A 4 -16.73 2.42 4.98
CA PRO A 4 -15.95 1.52 4.14
C PRO A 4 -16.67 0.19 3.95
N LEU A 5 -16.77 -0.28 2.70
CA LEU A 5 -17.36 -1.57 2.35
C LEU A 5 -16.27 -2.64 2.34
N ILE A 6 -16.51 -3.72 3.09
CA ILE A 6 -15.61 -4.89 3.19
C ILE A 6 -16.37 -6.11 2.66
N LEU A 7 -15.76 -6.82 1.71
CA LEU A 7 -16.29 -8.09 1.21
C LEU A 7 -15.44 -9.25 1.72
N ILE A 8 -16.10 -10.29 2.25
CA ILE A 8 -15.49 -11.46 2.85
C ILE A 8 -15.81 -12.66 1.97
N VAL A 9 -14.84 -13.49 1.63
CA VAL A 9 -15.03 -14.78 0.98
C VAL A 9 -14.45 -15.86 1.88
N GLU A 10 -15.33 -16.62 2.52
CA GLU A 10 -15.01 -17.62 3.53
C GLU A 10 -16.11 -18.69 3.51
N ASP A 11 -15.76 -19.94 3.27
CA ASP A 11 -16.70 -21.06 3.18
C ASP A 11 -17.15 -21.59 4.56
N GLU A 12 -16.32 -21.37 5.59
CA GLU A 12 -16.70 -21.72 6.96
C GLU A 12 -17.59 -20.64 7.57
N ARG A 13 -18.90 -20.95 7.61
CA ARG A 13 -19.93 -20.01 8.06
C ARG A 13 -19.68 -19.43 9.45
N SER A 14 -19.13 -20.21 10.37
CA SER A 14 -18.81 -19.77 11.73
C SER A 14 -17.72 -18.70 11.75
N ILE A 15 -16.72 -18.80 10.84
CA ILE A 15 -15.66 -17.80 10.70
C ILE A 15 -16.25 -16.56 10.02
N ALA A 16 -17.01 -16.72 8.93
CA ALA A 16 -17.63 -15.60 8.23
C ALA A 16 -18.52 -14.76 9.17
N GLU A 17 -19.40 -15.39 9.94
CA GLU A 17 -20.27 -14.72 10.91
C GLU A 17 -19.47 -14.01 12.02
N LEU A 18 -18.39 -14.62 12.51
CA LEU A 18 -17.51 -14.02 13.49
C LEU A 18 -16.83 -12.75 12.95
N LEU A 19 -16.33 -12.81 11.71
CA LEU A 19 -15.68 -11.65 11.06
C LEU A 19 -16.70 -10.52 10.81
N GLU A 20 -17.86 -10.83 10.25
CA GLU A 20 -18.94 -9.87 10.02
C GLU A 20 -19.36 -9.16 11.31
N PHE A 21 -19.64 -9.93 12.37
CA PHE A 21 -20.05 -9.36 13.66
C PHE A 21 -19.03 -8.36 14.20
N ASN A 22 -17.73 -8.71 14.17
CA ASN A 22 -16.69 -7.83 14.67
C ASN A 22 -16.48 -6.58 13.79
N LEU A 23 -16.55 -6.73 12.47
CA LEU A 23 -16.43 -5.60 11.54
C LEU A 23 -17.62 -4.64 11.65
N GLN A 24 -18.83 -5.15 11.80
CA GLN A 24 -20.02 -4.32 12.01
C GLN A 24 -19.94 -3.54 13.32
N ASN A 25 -19.43 -4.16 14.39
CA ASN A 25 -19.20 -3.48 15.67
C ASN A 25 -18.17 -2.36 15.59
N GLU A 26 -17.18 -2.48 14.70
CA GLU A 26 -16.21 -1.41 14.39
C GLU A 26 -16.79 -0.35 13.43
N GLY A 27 -18.03 -0.51 12.98
CA GLY A 27 -18.75 0.47 12.16
C GLY A 27 -18.55 0.31 10.65
N TYR A 28 -17.95 -0.79 10.18
CA TYR A 28 -17.80 -1.09 8.75
C TYR A 28 -19.08 -1.67 8.14
N ALA A 29 -19.30 -1.43 6.85
CA ALA A 29 -20.27 -2.17 6.07
C ALA A 29 -19.60 -3.46 5.56
N CYS A 30 -20.23 -4.63 5.73
CA CYS A 30 -19.65 -5.88 5.25
C CYS A 30 -20.71 -6.82 4.69
N ARG A 31 -20.27 -7.67 3.75
CA ARG A 31 -21.03 -8.80 3.19
C ARG A 31 -20.09 -9.99 3.07
N SER A 32 -20.59 -11.20 3.38
CA SER A 32 -19.86 -12.44 3.17
C SER A 32 -20.43 -13.28 2.04
N PHE A 33 -19.56 -14.09 1.44
CA PHE A 33 -19.84 -15.02 0.37
C PHE A 33 -19.17 -16.36 0.71
N GLY A 34 -19.82 -17.46 0.42
CA GLY A 34 -19.30 -18.80 0.67
C GLY A 34 -18.32 -19.28 -0.39
N CYS A 35 -18.22 -18.59 -1.53
CA CYS A 35 -17.32 -18.98 -2.62
C CYS A 35 -17.04 -17.80 -3.57
N GLY A 36 -16.01 -17.95 -4.40
CA GLY A 36 -15.58 -16.92 -5.34
C GLY A 36 -16.62 -16.60 -6.41
N ARG A 37 -17.41 -17.59 -6.84
CA ARG A 37 -18.47 -17.41 -7.83
C ARG A 37 -19.57 -16.47 -7.33
N GLU A 38 -19.97 -16.59 -6.08
CA GLU A 38 -20.93 -15.69 -5.46
C GLU A 38 -20.40 -14.26 -5.36
N LEU A 39 -19.13 -14.09 -4.98
CA LEU A 39 -18.46 -12.80 -4.98
C LEU A 39 -18.55 -12.14 -6.37
N PHE A 40 -18.05 -12.82 -7.41
CA PHE A 40 -18.01 -12.24 -8.75
C PHE A 40 -19.40 -11.97 -9.32
N ALA A 41 -20.42 -12.79 -9.02
CA ALA A 41 -21.81 -12.50 -9.38
C ALA A 41 -22.28 -11.19 -8.73
N ALA A 42 -22.03 -11.01 -7.43
CA ALA A 42 -22.42 -9.79 -6.73
C ALA A 42 -21.67 -8.54 -7.23
N LEU A 43 -20.38 -8.65 -7.59
CA LEU A 43 -19.61 -7.56 -8.19
C LEU A 43 -20.09 -7.17 -9.59
N GLN A 44 -20.65 -8.11 -10.35
CA GLN A 44 -21.25 -7.81 -11.66
C GLN A 44 -22.59 -7.08 -11.53
N GLU A 45 -23.38 -7.39 -10.50
CA GLU A 45 -24.67 -6.76 -10.24
C GLU A 45 -24.52 -5.32 -9.74
N ASP A 46 -23.52 -5.05 -8.91
CA ASP A 46 -23.26 -3.72 -8.34
C ASP A 46 -21.83 -3.24 -8.61
N LYS A 47 -21.60 -2.73 -9.81
CA LYS A 47 -20.33 -2.12 -10.23
C LYS A 47 -20.09 -0.73 -9.64
N SER A 48 -21.09 -0.13 -8.97
CA SER A 48 -21.00 1.23 -8.46
C SER A 48 -20.45 1.31 -7.03
N SER A 49 -20.44 0.19 -6.29
CA SER A 49 -19.97 0.16 -4.90
C SER A 49 -18.45 0.13 -4.83
N ALA A 50 -17.87 1.21 -4.30
CA ALA A 50 -16.44 1.26 -4.03
C ALA A 50 -16.07 0.30 -2.87
N VAL A 51 -15.50 -0.86 -3.20
CA VAL A 51 -15.04 -1.83 -2.22
C VAL A 51 -13.69 -1.37 -1.66
N SER A 52 -13.61 -1.21 -0.34
CA SER A 52 -12.40 -0.73 0.34
C SER A 52 -11.43 -1.85 0.70
N LEU A 53 -11.96 -3.06 1.00
CA LEU A 53 -11.16 -4.21 1.42
C LEU A 53 -11.86 -5.52 1.02
N PHE A 54 -11.08 -6.44 0.48
CA PHE A 54 -11.43 -7.84 0.32
C PHE A 54 -10.73 -8.68 1.37
N ILE A 55 -11.46 -9.59 2.03
CA ILE A 55 -10.93 -10.60 2.94
C ILE A 55 -11.21 -11.95 2.30
N LEU A 56 -10.16 -12.69 1.95
CA LEU A 56 -10.25 -13.89 1.13
C LEU A 56 -9.65 -15.09 1.84
N ASP A 57 -10.42 -16.16 2.05
CA ASP A 57 -9.81 -17.44 2.36
C ASP A 57 -9.08 -18.00 1.13
N ILE A 58 -7.96 -18.66 1.37
CA ILE A 58 -7.21 -19.34 0.30
C ILE A 58 -7.94 -20.61 -0.12
N MET A 59 -8.47 -21.38 0.84
CA MET A 59 -9.04 -22.71 0.59
C MET A 59 -10.56 -22.64 0.42
N LEU A 60 -11.02 -22.18 -0.74
CA LEU A 60 -12.43 -22.10 -1.08
C LEU A 60 -12.86 -23.29 -1.96
N PRO A 61 -14.15 -23.66 -1.97
CA PRO A 61 -14.63 -24.88 -2.62
C PRO A 61 -14.63 -24.84 -4.15
N ASP A 62 -14.67 -23.65 -4.76
CA ASP A 62 -14.85 -23.46 -6.20
C ASP A 62 -13.61 -22.92 -6.91
N MET A 63 -12.83 -22.05 -6.26
CA MET A 63 -11.60 -21.50 -6.79
C MET A 63 -10.65 -21.10 -5.65
N ASP A 64 -9.36 -21.13 -5.91
CA ASP A 64 -8.32 -20.72 -4.96
C ASP A 64 -8.44 -19.20 -4.70
N GLY A 65 -8.30 -18.78 -3.44
CA GLY A 65 -8.29 -17.38 -3.05
C GLY A 65 -7.22 -16.55 -3.77
N PHE A 66 -6.10 -17.15 -4.15
CA PHE A 66 -5.08 -16.52 -4.99
C PHE A 66 -5.61 -16.18 -6.39
N GLU A 67 -6.44 -17.05 -6.95
CA GLU A 67 -7.08 -16.80 -8.25
C GLU A 67 -8.09 -15.65 -8.16
N ILE A 68 -8.86 -15.59 -7.06
CA ILE A 68 -9.75 -14.45 -6.80
C ILE A 68 -8.95 -13.16 -6.75
N CYS A 69 -7.85 -13.14 -5.99
CA CYS A 69 -6.98 -11.97 -5.86
C CYS A 69 -6.43 -11.51 -7.21
N ARG A 70 -5.89 -12.44 -8.04
CA ARG A 70 -5.41 -12.11 -9.39
C ARG A 70 -6.48 -11.49 -10.28
N ARG A 71 -7.71 -12.04 -10.25
CA ARG A 71 -8.85 -11.48 -11.02
C ARG A 71 -9.26 -10.10 -10.54
N LEU A 72 -9.26 -9.86 -9.23
CA LEU A 72 -9.53 -8.54 -8.67
C LEU A 72 -8.46 -7.52 -9.08
N ARG A 73 -7.17 -7.93 -9.13
CA ARG A 73 -6.07 -7.07 -9.57
C ARG A 73 -6.11 -6.77 -11.08
N ALA A 74 -6.64 -7.68 -11.88
CA ALA A 74 -6.83 -7.48 -13.32
C ALA A 74 -8.07 -6.62 -13.67
N ASP A 75 -8.93 -6.31 -12.70
CA ASP A 75 -10.11 -5.46 -12.90
C ASP A 75 -9.81 -4.05 -12.39
N GLU A 76 -9.81 -3.05 -13.29
CA GLU A 76 -9.52 -1.65 -12.96
C GLU A 76 -10.37 -1.10 -11.81
N ALA A 77 -11.62 -1.59 -11.66
CA ALA A 77 -12.52 -1.15 -10.59
C ALA A 77 -12.04 -1.58 -9.19
N PHE A 78 -11.29 -2.68 -9.09
CA PHE A 78 -10.86 -3.29 -7.82
C PHE A 78 -9.34 -3.39 -7.65
N ALA A 79 -8.56 -3.04 -8.68
CA ALA A 79 -7.10 -3.15 -8.69
C ALA A 79 -6.44 -2.47 -7.47
N GLN A 80 -7.02 -1.35 -7.02
CA GLN A 80 -6.52 -0.56 -5.88
C GLN A 80 -7.18 -0.90 -4.54
N SER A 81 -8.19 -1.78 -4.52
CA SER A 81 -8.82 -2.22 -3.26
C SER A 81 -7.83 -3.03 -2.43
N ALA A 82 -7.82 -2.84 -1.11
CA ALA A 82 -6.97 -3.64 -0.23
C ALA A 82 -7.42 -5.12 -0.23
N VAL A 83 -6.46 -6.05 -0.13
CA VAL A 83 -6.71 -7.50 -0.04
C VAL A 83 -5.99 -8.10 1.15
N LEU A 84 -6.75 -8.68 2.08
CA LEU A 84 -6.26 -9.48 3.20
C LEU A 84 -6.57 -10.96 2.92
N MET A 85 -5.53 -11.81 2.90
CA MET A 85 -5.70 -13.25 2.74
C MET A 85 -5.79 -13.93 4.10
N LEU A 86 -6.75 -14.85 4.26
CA LEU A 86 -6.82 -15.77 5.40
C LEU A 86 -6.26 -17.13 4.97
N THR A 87 -5.39 -17.73 5.78
CA THR A 87 -4.74 -18.99 5.40
C THR A 87 -4.63 -19.94 6.59
N ALA A 88 -5.00 -21.21 6.39
CA ALA A 88 -4.69 -22.29 7.33
C ALA A 88 -3.22 -22.76 7.19
N ARG A 89 -2.51 -22.35 6.15
CA ARG A 89 -1.16 -22.79 5.83
C ARG A 89 -0.12 -21.80 6.37
N SER A 90 0.75 -22.31 7.22
CA SER A 90 1.88 -21.57 7.80
C SER A 90 3.16 -21.71 6.98
N SER A 91 3.14 -22.42 5.82
CA SER A 91 4.36 -22.61 5.05
C SER A 91 4.82 -21.29 4.44
N GLU A 92 6.13 -21.07 4.45
CA GLU A 92 6.75 -19.88 3.87
C GLU A 92 6.42 -19.72 2.38
N ASP A 93 6.35 -20.84 1.66
CA ASP A 93 6.03 -20.88 0.23
C ASP A 93 4.59 -20.41 -0.06
N ASP A 94 3.62 -20.71 0.81
CA ASP A 94 2.24 -20.28 0.62
C ASP A 94 2.07 -18.79 0.89
N LYS A 95 2.77 -18.24 1.88
CA LYS A 95 2.81 -16.78 2.13
C LYS A 95 3.46 -16.04 0.98
N VAL A 96 4.56 -16.57 0.42
CA VAL A 96 5.23 -16.00 -0.75
C VAL A 96 4.32 -16.02 -1.97
N ARG A 97 3.70 -17.18 -2.28
CA ARG A 97 2.76 -17.32 -3.40
C ARG A 97 1.61 -16.33 -3.33
N GLY A 98 1.13 -16.08 -2.15
CA GLY A 98 0.00 -15.22 -1.99
C GLY A 98 0.32 -13.76 -2.14
N LEU A 99 1.40 -13.29 -1.57
CA LEU A 99 1.87 -11.94 -1.82
C LEU A 99 2.26 -11.75 -3.29
N GLU A 100 2.75 -12.82 -3.97
CA GLU A 100 2.93 -12.86 -5.42
C GLU A 100 1.62 -12.76 -6.22
N SER A 101 0.46 -13.06 -5.62
CA SER A 101 -0.85 -12.87 -6.24
C SER A 101 -1.37 -11.44 -6.16
N GLY A 102 -0.66 -10.54 -5.49
CA GLY A 102 -1.04 -9.13 -5.30
C GLY A 102 -1.83 -8.84 -4.02
N ALA A 103 -1.83 -9.74 -3.04
CA ALA A 103 -2.40 -9.47 -1.72
C ALA A 103 -1.56 -8.44 -0.95
N ASP A 104 -2.23 -7.61 -0.13
CA ASP A 104 -1.57 -6.57 0.67
C ASP A 104 -1.11 -7.08 2.02
N ASP A 105 -1.77 -8.10 2.57
CA ASP A 105 -1.44 -8.69 3.86
C ASP A 105 -1.98 -10.12 4.01
N TYR A 106 -1.45 -10.85 5.00
CA TYR A 106 -1.77 -12.24 5.33
C TYR A 106 -2.09 -12.41 6.81
N LEU A 107 -3.08 -13.26 7.10
CA LEU A 107 -3.44 -13.67 8.45
C LEU A 107 -3.59 -15.18 8.51
N THR A 108 -2.79 -15.85 9.35
CA THR A 108 -2.84 -17.30 9.51
C THR A 108 -3.92 -17.74 10.50
N LYS A 109 -4.72 -18.73 10.12
CA LYS A 109 -5.68 -19.42 11.01
C LYS A 109 -4.93 -20.45 11.88
N PRO A 110 -5.24 -20.53 13.20
CA PRO A 110 -6.17 -19.70 13.95
C PRO A 110 -5.58 -18.32 14.29
N PHE A 111 -6.39 -17.28 14.25
CA PHE A 111 -5.99 -15.90 14.54
C PHE A 111 -6.81 -15.30 15.68
N GLY A 112 -6.22 -14.31 16.36
CA GLY A 112 -6.94 -13.52 17.36
C GLY A 112 -7.74 -12.40 16.71
N ILE A 113 -8.96 -12.12 17.22
CA ILE A 113 -9.82 -11.04 16.71
C ILE A 113 -9.13 -9.67 16.82
N ARG A 114 -8.34 -9.43 17.86
CA ARG A 114 -7.59 -8.17 18.01
C ARG A 114 -6.57 -7.98 16.90
N GLU A 115 -5.84 -9.04 16.54
CA GLU A 115 -4.90 -9.03 15.43
C GLU A 115 -5.61 -8.78 14.10
N PHE A 116 -6.69 -9.53 13.84
CA PHE A 116 -7.52 -9.34 12.65
C PHE A 116 -7.98 -7.88 12.50
N LEU A 117 -8.59 -7.29 13.53
CA LEU A 117 -9.07 -5.92 13.49
C LEU A 117 -7.94 -4.89 13.35
N ALA A 118 -6.78 -5.14 13.96
CA ALA A 118 -5.60 -4.28 13.79
C ALA A 118 -5.14 -4.24 12.33
N ARG A 119 -5.08 -5.40 11.64
CA ARG A 119 -4.74 -5.51 10.22
C ARG A 119 -5.77 -4.82 9.32
N VAL A 120 -7.07 -5.05 9.57
CA VAL A 120 -8.15 -4.37 8.83
C VAL A 120 -8.04 -2.86 8.96
N ARG A 121 -7.85 -2.33 10.18
CA ARG A 121 -7.65 -0.88 10.38
C ARG A 121 -6.41 -0.35 9.65
N ALA A 122 -5.31 -1.09 9.66
CA ALA A 122 -4.09 -0.71 8.96
C ALA A 122 -4.30 -0.65 7.45
N LEU A 123 -5.03 -1.61 6.87
CA LEU A 123 -5.35 -1.66 5.44
C LEU A 123 -6.28 -0.51 5.02
N LEU A 124 -7.34 -0.25 5.79
CA LEU A 124 -8.35 0.77 5.47
C LEU A 124 -7.88 2.21 5.69
N ARG A 125 -6.99 2.48 6.65
CA ARG A 125 -6.47 3.84 6.91
C ARG A 125 -5.84 4.47 5.69
N ARG A 126 -5.36 3.69 4.73
CA ARG A 126 -4.67 4.13 3.53
C ARG A 126 -5.60 4.35 2.35
N SER A 127 -6.63 3.53 2.18
CA SER A 127 -7.63 3.77 1.15
C SER A 127 -8.34 5.12 1.35
N SER A 128 -8.49 5.57 2.60
CA SER A 128 -9.04 6.89 2.92
C SER A 128 -8.07 8.06 2.67
N ARG A 129 -6.75 7.85 2.69
CA ARG A 129 -5.76 8.90 2.36
C ARG A 129 -5.65 9.14 0.85
N LEU A 130 -5.86 8.13 0.03
CA LEU A 130 -5.89 8.25 -1.43
C LEU A 130 -7.10 9.08 -1.92
N SER A 131 -8.23 9.03 -1.18
CA SER A 131 -9.43 9.83 -1.49
C SER A 131 -9.36 11.28 -0.96
N GLN A 132 -8.38 11.64 -0.13
CA GLN A 132 -8.28 12.95 0.54
C GLN A 132 -7.08 13.81 0.11
N ASN A 133 -6.28 13.41 -0.87
CA ASN A 133 -5.20 14.24 -1.40
C ASN A 133 -5.67 15.47 -2.21
N GLY A 134 -6.91 15.90 -1.98
CA GLY A 134 -7.44 17.21 -2.39
C GLY A 134 -7.47 18.28 -1.29
N GLU A 135 -7.25 17.94 -0.01
CA GLU A 135 -7.24 18.91 1.08
C GLU A 135 -6.10 18.62 2.07
N ASN A 136 -5.19 19.57 2.15
CA ASN A 136 -4.00 19.59 3.01
C ASN A 136 -4.41 19.71 4.50
N PRO A 137 -4.09 18.79 5.40
CA PRO A 137 -4.12 19.07 6.82
C PRO A 137 -2.70 19.35 7.33
N ALA A 138 -2.37 20.64 7.42
CA ALA A 138 -1.33 21.09 8.33
C ALA A 138 -1.71 20.68 9.78
N GLY A 139 -0.83 19.91 10.42
CA GLY A 139 -0.85 19.78 11.86
C GLY A 139 -0.87 18.37 12.42
N LEU A 140 0.29 17.72 12.46
CA LEU A 140 0.67 16.79 13.52
C LEU A 140 2.17 16.95 13.79
N SER A 141 2.47 17.86 14.71
CA SER A 141 3.78 18.01 15.33
C SER A 141 4.06 16.82 16.23
N SER A 142 5.00 15.97 15.83
CA SER A 142 5.63 15.00 16.70
C SER A 142 6.80 15.65 17.46
N PRO A 143 7.05 15.32 18.74
CA PRO A 143 7.98 16.05 19.60
C PRO A 143 9.49 15.87 19.29
N ASP A 144 9.88 15.10 18.30
CA ASP A 144 11.30 14.83 18.01
C ASP A 144 11.90 15.57 16.80
N SER A 145 11.14 16.45 16.14
CA SER A 145 11.64 17.24 15.00
C SER A 145 12.38 18.53 15.40
N ALA A 146 12.55 18.80 16.71
CA ALA A 146 13.10 20.06 17.19
C ALA A 146 14.65 20.13 17.21
N ARG A 147 15.38 19.09 16.78
CA ARG A 147 16.86 19.08 16.85
C ARG A 147 17.60 19.31 15.54
N PHE A 148 16.92 19.38 14.39
CA PHE A 148 17.58 19.56 13.10
C PHE A 148 17.32 20.89 12.38
N ALA A 149 16.55 21.82 12.98
CA ALA A 149 16.19 23.10 12.35
C ALA A 149 17.14 24.28 12.66
N SER A 150 18.30 24.07 13.33
CA SER A 150 19.16 25.17 13.79
C SER A 150 20.40 25.44 12.94
N SER A 151 20.54 24.86 11.75
CA SER A 151 21.82 24.96 10.99
C SER A 151 21.75 25.67 9.63
N LEU A 152 20.62 26.23 9.20
CA LEU A 152 20.54 26.96 7.93
C LEU A 152 19.72 28.26 8.03
N ALA A 153 20.19 29.20 8.84
CA ALA A 153 19.71 30.57 8.83
C ALA A 153 20.90 31.54 8.91
N ALA A 154 21.46 31.89 7.78
CA ALA A 154 22.22 33.14 7.62
C ALA A 154 22.42 33.49 6.13
N SER A 155 21.80 34.53 5.70
CA SER A 155 22.14 35.60 4.73
C SER A 155 21.01 35.88 3.71
N SER A 156 20.12 36.79 4.01
CA SER A 156 20.06 38.25 3.78
C SER A 156 19.84 38.69 2.33
N GLN A 157 18.76 39.44 2.21
CA GLN A 157 18.51 40.66 1.41
C GLN A 157 17.39 40.60 0.38
N GLU A 158 16.31 41.31 0.74
CA GLU A 158 15.31 41.87 -0.18
C GLU A 158 15.91 42.98 -1.07
N PRO A 159 15.30 43.28 -2.22
CA PRO A 159 14.44 44.44 -2.32
C PRO A 159 13.14 44.24 -3.17
N SER A 160 12.10 44.95 -2.76
CA SER A 160 10.82 45.18 -3.46
C SER A 160 10.95 46.35 -4.47
N PRO A 161 9.83 46.79 -5.16
CA PRO A 161 8.84 46.07 -5.95
C PRO A 161 8.70 46.67 -7.38
N GLY A 162 8.13 45.91 -8.32
CA GLY A 162 7.77 46.40 -9.65
C GLY A 162 6.63 45.59 -10.25
N SER A 163 5.51 46.24 -10.44
CA SER A 163 4.27 45.79 -11.05
C SER A 163 4.40 45.31 -12.48
N ALA A 164 3.80 44.17 -12.87
CA ALA A 164 3.05 44.02 -14.12
C ALA A 164 2.31 42.68 -14.20
N SER A 165 1.03 42.79 -14.39
CA SER A 165 0.03 41.94 -15.01
C SER A 165 0.53 40.81 -15.91
N GLY A 166 0.02 39.54 -15.70
CA GLY A 166 0.15 38.47 -16.67
C GLY A 166 -0.31 37.13 -16.08
N ALA A 167 -1.41 36.60 -16.58
CA ALA A 167 -2.07 35.40 -16.09
C ALA A 167 -1.23 34.10 -16.15
N ALA A 168 -1.37 33.28 -15.10
CA ALA A 168 -1.14 31.84 -14.96
C ALA A 168 0.20 31.20 -15.37
N PRO A 169 0.92 30.70 -14.37
CA PRO A 169 1.44 29.32 -14.39
C PRO A 169 1.38 28.63 -13.03
N PHE A 170 0.22 28.57 -12.38
CA PHE A 170 0.11 27.92 -11.07
C PHE A 170 -0.02 26.38 -11.13
N LYS A 171 -0.33 25.79 -12.29
CA LYS A 171 -0.45 24.33 -12.44
C LYS A 171 0.85 23.58 -12.72
N ALA A 172 1.85 24.22 -13.32
CA ALA A 172 3.09 23.54 -13.73
C ALA A 172 4.11 23.36 -12.59
N GLU A 173 4.08 24.21 -11.55
CA GLU A 173 5.02 24.11 -10.43
C GLU A 173 4.56 23.14 -9.33
N GLU A 174 3.26 22.92 -9.16
CA GLU A 174 2.71 21.89 -8.26
C GLU A 174 2.92 20.49 -8.84
N ASP A 175 2.80 20.30 -10.15
CA ASP A 175 3.06 19.03 -10.85
C ASP A 175 4.53 18.57 -10.72
N LEU A 176 5.47 19.50 -10.60
CA LEU A 176 6.90 19.17 -10.42
C LEU A 176 7.25 18.76 -8.98
N ARG A 177 6.50 19.22 -7.98
CA ARG A 177 6.74 18.89 -6.57
C ARG A 177 6.23 17.52 -6.16
N SER A 178 5.36 16.93 -6.97
CA SER A 178 4.78 15.60 -6.74
C SER A 178 5.55 14.48 -7.44
N ARG A 179 6.63 14.78 -8.17
CA ARG A 179 7.40 13.80 -8.91
C ARG A 179 8.73 13.50 -8.24
N ILE A 180 8.98 12.22 -8.00
CA ILE A 180 10.25 11.72 -7.47
C ILE A 180 10.96 10.99 -8.61
N VAL A 181 12.13 11.49 -9.01
CA VAL A 181 12.92 10.92 -10.09
C VAL A 181 14.21 10.35 -9.53
N CYS A 182 14.59 9.16 -9.98
CA CYS A 182 15.85 8.51 -9.63
C CYS A 182 16.30 7.63 -10.80
N ALA A 183 17.34 8.03 -11.49
CA ALA A 183 17.80 7.44 -12.75
C ALA A 183 16.64 7.36 -13.78
N ASP A 184 16.28 6.16 -14.23
CA ASP A 184 15.17 5.92 -15.17
C ASP A 184 13.82 5.65 -14.49
N LEU A 185 13.75 5.71 -13.14
CA LEU A 185 12.50 5.59 -12.39
C LEU A 185 11.88 6.96 -12.11
N LEU A 186 10.61 7.11 -12.47
CA LEU A 186 9.77 8.26 -12.17
C LEU A 186 8.55 7.80 -11.36
N LEU A 187 8.37 8.38 -10.17
CA LEU A 187 7.16 8.21 -9.36
C LEU A 187 6.38 9.53 -9.38
N ASP A 188 5.18 9.53 -9.95
CA ASP A 188 4.23 10.66 -9.98
C ASP A 188 3.21 10.47 -8.83
N ASP A 189 3.45 11.16 -7.72
CA ASP A 189 2.64 11.02 -6.52
C ASP A 189 1.23 11.60 -6.67
N ALA A 190 1.07 12.64 -7.50
CA ALA A 190 -0.23 13.24 -7.76
C ALA A 190 -1.16 12.30 -8.54
N ARG A 191 -0.59 11.47 -9.42
CA ARG A 191 -1.34 10.52 -10.24
C ARG A 191 -1.28 9.09 -9.72
N HIS A 192 -0.47 8.83 -8.71
CA HIS A 192 -0.21 7.49 -8.16
C HIS A 192 0.35 6.51 -9.21
N LEU A 193 1.23 7.01 -10.09
CA LEU A 193 1.82 6.26 -11.19
C LEU A 193 3.33 6.11 -11.01
N VAL A 194 3.88 5.01 -11.52
CA VAL A 194 5.32 4.75 -11.56
C VAL A 194 5.71 4.39 -12.97
N PHE A 195 6.82 4.95 -13.44
CA PHE A 195 7.37 4.67 -14.76
C PHE A 195 8.83 4.24 -14.66
N LYS A 196 9.25 3.35 -15.54
CA LYS A 196 10.65 3.03 -15.80
C LYS A 196 10.96 3.41 -17.25
N GLY A 197 11.74 4.47 -17.44
CA GLY A 197 11.86 5.11 -18.75
C GLY A 197 10.49 5.58 -19.26
N ASP A 198 10.04 5.04 -20.40
CA ASP A 198 8.74 5.36 -21.01
C ASP A 198 7.64 4.32 -20.65
N GLU A 199 7.97 3.27 -19.90
CA GLU A 199 7.05 2.19 -19.57
C GLU A 199 6.37 2.44 -18.21
N GLU A 200 5.03 2.43 -18.20
CA GLU A 200 4.24 2.49 -16.96
C GLU A 200 4.27 1.14 -16.25
N LEU A 201 4.63 1.15 -14.96
CA LEU A 201 4.71 -0.04 -14.14
C LEU A 201 3.42 -0.22 -13.32
N GLU A 202 2.71 -1.32 -13.55
CA GLU A 202 1.59 -1.69 -12.69
C GLU A 202 2.08 -2.08 -11.30
N MET A 203 1.61 -1.37 -10.27
CA MET A 203 1.97 -1.62 -8.88
C MET A 203 0.74 -1.82 -8.01
N THR A 204 0.83 -2.76 -7.05
CA THR A 204 -0.15 -2.79 -5.96
C THR A 204 0.08 -1.58 -5.06
N ASN A 205 -0.95 -1.21 -4.29
CA ASN A 205 -0.86 -0.07 -3.37
C ASN A 205 0.32 -0.22 -2.37
N ARG A 206 0.62 -1.44 -1.91
CA ARG A 206 1.74 -1.70 -1.00
C ARG A 206 3.10 -1.56 -1.66
N GLU A 207 3.24 -2.04 -2.88
CA GLU A 207 4.48 -1.87 -3.65
C GLU A 207 4.74 -0.40 -3.91
N TYR A 208 3.69 0.35 -4.29
CA TYR A 208 3.78 1.79 -4.51
C TYR A 208 4.25 2.53 -3.25
N GLU A 209 3.58 2.32 -2.11
CA GLU A 209 3.93 2.97 -0.84
C GLU A 209 5.35 2.62 -0.36
N LEU A 210 5.76 1.35 -0.52
CA LEU A 210 7.10 0.91 -0.16
C LEU A 210 8.15 1.55 -1.07
N LEU A 211 7.92 1.57 -2.39
CA LEU A 211 8.81 2.22 -3.34
C LEU A 211 8.92 3.72 -3.07
N LYS A 212 7.79 4.40 -2.89
CA LYS A 212 7.73 5.83 -2.56
C LYS A 212 8.52 6.14 -1.30
N PHE A 213 8.30 5.36 -0.22
CA PHE A 213 9.06 5.55 1.02
C PHE A 213 10.55 5.41 0.79
N LEU A 214 10.99 4.37 0.09
CA LEU A 214 12.39 4.09 -0.17
C LEU A 214 13.03 5.17 -1.07
N MET A 215 12.36 5.64 -2.12
CA MET A 215 12.85 6.68 -3.01
C MET A 215 12.97 8.05 -2.31
N LEU A 216 12.01 8.40 -1.44
CA LEU A 216 12.07 9.62 -0.63
C LEU A 216 13.22 9.62 0.36
N HIS A 217 13.64 8.44 0.81
CA HIS A 217 14.69 8.26 1.82
C HIS A 217 15.93 7.55 1.27
N ARG A 218 16.22 7.78 -0.03
CA ARG A 218 17.37 7.18 -0.71
C ARG A 218 18.68 7.40 0.07
N GLY A 219 19.60 6.47 -0.06
CA GLY A 219 20.88 6.48 0.68
C GLY A 219 20.79 5.94 2.11
N ASN A 220 19.60 5.95 2.74
CA ASN A 220 19.41 5.49 4.11
C ASN A 220 19.03 4.01 4.16
N ALA A 221 19.64 3.26 5.07
CA ALA A 221 19.27 1.88 5.34
C ALA A 221 18.18 1.84 6.41
N TYR A 222 17.14 1.04 6.15
CA TYR A 222 16.02 0.79 7.07
C TYR A 222 15.96 -0.67 7.46
N SER A 223 15.71 -0.94 8.73
CA SER A 223 15.46 -2.30 9.19
C SER A 223 14.12 -2.81 8.63
N ARG A 224 13.93 -4.14 8.66
CA ARG A 224 12.64 -4.73 8.28
C ARG A 224 11.50 -4.23 9.17
N ASP A 225 11.77 -4.07 10.47
CA ASP A 225 10.81 -3.53 11.43
C ASP A 225 10.47 -2.07 11.14
N ASP A 226 11.47 -1.24 10.80
CA ASP A 226 11.23 0.16 10.41
C ASP A 226 10.35 0.24 9.17
N LEU A 227 10.70 -0.51 8.10
CA LEU A 227 9.90 -0.54 6.87
C LEU A 227 8.48 -1.04 7.14
N LEU A 228 8.33 -2.06 7.99
CA LEU A 228 7.02 -2.56 8.38
C LEU A 228 6.21 -1.46 9.09
N ASN A 229 6.80 -0.78 10.06
CA ASN A 229 6.15 0.29 10.81
C ASN A 229 5.80 1.49 9.93
N TYR A 230 6.71 1.95 9.07
CA TYR A 230 6.47 3.11 8.21
C TYR A 230 5.48 2.82 7.08
N VAL A 231 5.57 1.66 6.45
CA VAL A 231 4.76 1.30 5.29
C VAL A 231 3.46 0.57 5.69
N TRP A 232 3.43 -0.27 6.72
CA TRP A 232 2.23 -0.98 7.21
C TRP A 232 1.60 -0.33 8.44
N GLY A 233 2.34 0.44 9.22
CA GLY A 233 1.91 1.20 10.40
C GLY A 233 2.34 0.57 11.72
N TYR A 234 2.49 1.40 12.76
CA TYR A 234 2.98 0.99 14.08
C TYR A 234 2.11 -0.04 14.81
N ASP A 235 0.82 -0.14 14.47
CA ASP A 235 -0.09 -1.13 15.04
C ASP A 235 -0.08 -2.48 14.28
N TYR A 236 0.80 -2.59 13.27
CA TYR A 236 0.90 -3.80 12.48
C TYR A 236 1.66 -4.89 13.24
N SER A 237 0.96 -5.96 13.61
CA SER A 237 1.52 -7.10 14.34
C SER A 237 2.03 -8.24 13.44
N GLY A 238 2.23 -7.96 12.14
CA GLY A 238 2.66 -8.94 11.16
C GLY A 238 4.14 -9.30 11.21
N GLU A 239 4.48 -10.39 10.51
CA GLU A 239 5.87 -10.82 10.39
C GLU A 239 6.67 -9.87 9.48
N THR A 240 7.90 -9.58 9.84
CA THR A 240 8.84 -8.74 9.06
C THR A 240 9.15 -9.30 7.67
N ARG A 241 8.91 -10.60 7.45
CA ARG A 241 9.04 -11.26 6.14
C ARG A 241 8.09 -10.72 5.08
N THR A 242 6.97 -10.11 5.47
CA THR A 242 6.09 -9.39 4.54
C THR A 242 6.85 -8.34 3.74
N VAL A 243 7.80 -7.65 4.38
CA VAL A 243 8.68 -6.68 3.71
C VAL A 243 9.55 -7.36 2.65
N ASP A 244 10.16 -8.50 2.98
CA ASP A 244 11.06 -9.22 2.06
C ASP A 244 10.35 -9.62 0.75
N VAL A 245 9.08 -10.02 0.86
CA VAL A 245 8.28 -10.40 -0.29
C VAL A 245 7.94 -9.20 -1.17
N HIS A 246 7.51 -8.08 -0.58
CA HIS A 246 7.23 -6.86 -1.35
C HIS A 246 8.50 -6.26 -1.97
N ILE A 247 9.65 -6.34 -1.30
CA ILE A 247 10.95 -5.98 -1.90
C ILE A 247 11.27 -6.88 -3.10
N ARG A 248 11.01 -8.19 -3.01
CA ARG A 248 11.21 -9.10 -4.15
C ARG A 248 10.31 -8.73 -5.32
N GLN A 249 9.03 -8.41 -5.07
CA GLN A 249 8.12 -7.97 -6.12
C GLN A 249 8.56 -6.65 -6.76
N LEU A 250 8.93 -5.67 -5.95
CA LEU A 250 9.46 -4.40 -6.44
C LEU A 250 10.68 -4.63 -7.34
N ARG A 251 11.66 -5.43 -6.89
CA ARG A 251 12.84 -5.74 -7.70
C ARG A 251 12.47 -6.37 -9.06
N ARG A 252 11.47 -7.26 -9.10
CA ARG A 252 11.02 -7.87 -10.37
C ARG A 252 10.44 -6.85 -11.35
N LYS A 253 9.93 -5.72 -10.86
CA LYS A 253 9.30 -4.68 -11.67
C LYS A 253 10.27 -3.55 -12.03
N ILE A 254 11.14 -3.14 -11.11
CA ILE A 254 12.00 -1.97 -11.31
C ILE A 254 13.45 -2.29 -11.71
N GLU A 255 13.97 -3.49 -11.38
CA GLU A 255 15.34 -3.88 -11.69
C GLU A 255 15.43 -4.56 -13.06
N ASP A 256 16.54 -4.39 -13.76
CA ASP A 256 16.81 -5.14 -15.01
C ASP A 256 17.13 -6.61 -14.71
N ASP A 257 17.85 -6.84 -13.61
CA ASP A 257 18.12 -8.17 -13.06
C ASP A 257 17.83 -8.17 -11.56
N SER A 258 16.74 -8.81 -11.17
CA SER A 258 16.32 -8.90 -9.75
C SER A 258 17.33 -9.63 -8.85
N SER A 259 18.26 -10.41 -9.43
CA SER A 259 19.35 -11.11 -8.71
C SER A 259 20.54 -10.20 -8.45
N GLN A 260 20.70 -9.13 -9.24
CA GLN A 260 21.74 -8.11 -9.09
C GLN A 260 21.12 -6.70 -9.01
N PRO A 261 20.39 -6.40 -7.94
CA PRO A 261 19.60 -5.18 -7.84
C PRO A 261 20.49 -3.92 -7.84
N THR A 262 20.11 -2.94 -8.67
CA THR A 262 20.78 -1.65 -8.82
C THR A 262 20.11 -0.57 -7.99
N PHE A 263 18.80 -0.62 -7.80
CA PHE A 263 18.03 0.36 -7.02
C PHE A 263 17.88 -0.03 -5.55
N ILE A 264 17.38 -1.22 -5.26
CA ILE A 264 17.12 -1.65 -3.88
C ILE A 264 18.17 -2.68 -3.47
N GLU A 265 19.14 -2.29 -2.64
CA GLU A 265 20.14 -3.22 -2.11
C GLU A 265 19.71 -3.85 -0.79
N THR A 266 20.21 -5.07 -0.51
CA THR A 266 20.06 -5.74 0.78
C THR A 266 21.24 -5.39 1.68
N VAL A 267 20.95 -4.74 2.81
CA VAL A 267 21.94 -4.53 3.89
C VAL A 267 21.90 -5.75 4.79
N ARG A 268 22.90 -6.64 4.64
CA ARG A 268 22.93 -7.94 5.33
C ARG A 268 22.78 -7.82 6.84
N GLY A 269 21.88 -8.63 7.40
CA GLY A 269 21.61 -8.64 8.84
C GLY A 269 20.80 -7.44 9.36
N TYR A 270 20.45 -6.47 8.50
CA TYR A 270 19.73 -5.27 8.89
C TYR A 270 18.39 -5.14 8.14
N GLY A 271 18.41 -4.88 6.81
CA GLY A 271 17.21 -4.64 6.04
C GLY A 271 17.52 -4.21 4.61
N TYR A 272 16.97 -3.07 4.18
CA TYR A 272 17.04 -2.61 2.80
C TYR A 272 17.38 -1.13 2.70
N ARG A 273 17.97 -0.75 1.57
CA ARG A 273 18.31 0.62 1.22
C ARG A 273 18.03 0.87 -0.26
N PHE A 274 17.38 1.98 -0.59
CA PHE A 274 17.38 2.48 -1.96
C PHE A 274 18.70 3.21 -2.21
N ARG A 275 19.40 2.85 -3.28
CA ARG A 275 20.66 3.50 -3.61
C ARG A 275 20.42 4.93 -4.06
N ASP A 276 21.38 5.79 -3.77
CA ASP A 276 21.43 7.13 -4.31
C ASP A 276 22.12 7.01 -5.69
N VAL A 277 21.30 6.75 -6.71
CA VAL A 277 21.71 6.68 -8.11
C VAL A 277 21.23 7.98 -8.77
N ASP A 278 22.17 8.70 -9.34
CA ASP A 278 21.92 9.93 -10.11
C ASP A 278 21.37 9.64 -11.50
#